data_593ac679ecb399cffc592ce57f422ab0
#
_entry.id   593ac679ecb399cffc592ce57f422ab0
#
_cell.length_a   1.000
_cell.length_b   1.000
_cell.length_c   1.000
_cell.angle_alpha   90.00
_cell.angle_beta   90.00
_cell.angle_gamma   90.00
#
_symmetry.space_group_name_H-M   'P 1'
#
loop_
_entity.id
_entity.type
_entity.pdbx_description
1 polymer ?
#
loop_
_entity_poly.entity_id
_entity_poly.type
_entity_poly.pdbx_seq_one_letter_code
_entity_poly.pdbx_strand_id
1 'polypeptide(L)'
;MRHFERIATQLKDSHALGQVVGQMQGGLTVPEESRLAARQKILALQDEVAKLPPVEIVPQHHFSKGLYAREIFIPKGTIVVGKIHKYESLNILSQGDITIFTEFGARRVRAPYTVVSPPLTKRVGYAHEDTVWTTVHATDETDLEKLEAELICPTFPDLLTDDEILALKGGD
;
A
#
# COMPACT_ATOMS: atom_id res chain seq x y z
N MET A 1 7.78 -1.47 -19.08
CA MET A 1 6.81 -0.49 -18.53
C MET A 1 5.93 -1.13 -17.46
N ARG A 2 6.48 -1.57 -16.31
CA ARG A 2 5.71 -2.19 -15.21
C ARG A 2 6.17 -1.72 -13.83
N HIS A 3 6.72 -0.49 -13.74
CA HIS A 3 7.46 -0.05 -12.56
C HIS A 3 6.60 0.33 -11.35
N PHE A 4 5.32 0.63 -11.53
CA PHE A 4 4.41 1.00 -10.43
C PHE A 4 3.18 0.08 -10.33
N GLU A 5 3.25 -1.16 -10.83
CA GLU A 5 2.12 -2.08 -10.74
C GLU A 5 1.73 -2.33 -9.28
N ARG A 6 0.52 -1.96 -8.95
CA ARG A 6 -0.17 -2.37 -7.73
C ARG A 6 -1.01 -3.58 -8.07
N ILE A 7 -1.11 -4.51 -7.15
CA ILE A 7 -2.06 -5.60 -7.25
C ILE A 7 -3.42 -5.05 -6.85
N ALA A 8 -4.36 -5.02 -7.78
CA ALA A 8 -5.71 -4.58 -7.53
C ALA A 8 -6.70 -5.56 -8.16
N THR A 9 -7.78 -5.85 -7.45
CA THR A 9 -8.88 -6.68 -7.92
C THR A 9 -10.22 -6.16 -7.42
N GLN A 10 -11.28 -6.39 -8.19
CA GLN A 10 -12.64 -6.05 -7.80
C GLN A 10 -13.32 -7.28 -7.18
N LEU A 11 -13.78 -7.14 -5.94
CA LEU A 11 -14.57 -8.17 -5.28
C LEU A 11 -16.06 -7.99 -5.63
N LYS A 12 -16.64 -9.02 -6.22
CA LYS A 12 -18.08 -9.06 -6.51
C LYS A 12 -18.92 -9.52 -5.32
N ASP A 13 -18.29 -10.15 -4.30
CA ASP A 13 -18.96 -10.67 -3.12
C ASP A 13 -18.40 -10.11 -1.81
N SER A 14 -19.30 -9.54 -0.99
CA SER A 14 -18.98 -8.93 0.30
C SER A 14 -18.56 -9.94 1.39
N HIS A 15 -18.75 -11.25 1.17
CA HIS A 15 -18.50 -12.28 2.19
C HIS A 15 -17.00 -12.51 2.45
N ALA A 16 -16.18 -12.54 1.40
CA ALA A 16 -14.73 -12.68 1.53
C ALA A 16 -14.10 -11.48 2.24
N LEU A 17 -14.67 -10.28 2.05
CA LEU A 17 -14.23 -9.06 2.71
C LEU A 17 -14.52 -9.07 4.21
N GLY A 18 -15.69 -9.57 4.63
CA GLY A 18 -16.06 -9.68 6.04
C GLY A 18 -15.08 -10.55 6.83
N GLN A 19 -14.52 -11.59 6.23
CA GLN A 19 -13.52 -12.44 6.87
C GLN A 19 -12.16 -11.74 7.01
N VAL A 20 -11.74 -10.94 6.05
CA VAL A 20 -10.47 -10.19 6.08
C VAL A 20 -10.56 -9.01 7.06
N VAL A 21 -11.67 -8.26 7.04
CA VAL A 21 -11.87 -7.07 7.90
C VAL A 21 -12.20 -7.45 9.34
N GLY A 22 -12.94 -8.56 9.56
CA GLY A 22 -13.36 -8.99 10.90
C GLY A 22 -12.22 -9.46 11.82
N GLN A 23 -11.05 -9.84 11.26
CA GLN A 23 -9.89 -10.31 12.03
C GLN A 23 -9.00 -9.16 12.56
N MET A 24 -9.35 -7.90 12.34
CA MET A 24 -8.41 -6.77 12.40
C MET A 24 -8.84 -5.59 13.28
N GLN A 25 -9.78 -5.79 14.20
CA GLN A 25 -10.17 -4.74 15.14
C GLN A 25 -9.30 -4.77 16.41
N GLY A 26 -8.44 -3.76 16.58
CA GLY A 26 -7.67 -3.51 17.81
C GLY A 26 -6.94 -2.18 17.72
N GLY A 27 -7.38 -1.20 18.50
CA GLY A 27 -6.71 0.10 18.61
C GLY A 27 -5.60 0.08 19.66
N LEU A 28 -4.63 1.02 19.55
CA LEU A 28 -3.58 1.40 20.49
C LEU A 28 -2.40 0.40 20.63
N THR A 29 -1.21 0.84 20.18
CA THR A 29 0.11 0.17 20.30
C THR A 29 0.08 -1.34 20.06
N VAL A 30 0.06 -1.73 18.78
CA VAL A 30 0.14 -3.14 18.40
C VAL A 30 1.54 -3.67 18.77
N PRO A 31 1.64 -4.73 19.60
CA PRO A 31 2.92 -5.37 19.93
C PRO A 31 3.68 -5.78 18.66
N GLU A 32 5.01 -5.82 18.73
CA GLU A 32 5.86 -6.12 17.58
C GLU A 32 5.54 -7.46 16.93
N GLU A 33 5.33 -8.52 17.75
CA GLU A 33 4.90 -9.85 17.28
C GLU A 33 3.57 -9.80 16.52
N SER A 34 2.63 -8.96 16.96
CA SER A 34 1.36 -8.76 16.27
C SER A 34 1.52 -8.00 14.94
N ARG A 35 2.49 -7.08 14.86
CA ARG A 35 2.83 -6.38 13.60
C ARG A 35 3.45 -7.34 12.60
N LEU A 36 4.37 -8.21 13.03
CA LEU A 36 4.98 -9.22 12.18
C LEU A 36 3.91 -10.17 11.60
N ALA A 37 3.02 -10.68 12.45
CA ALA A 37 1.90 -11.51 12.01
C ALA A 37 0.97 -10.79 11.02
N ALA A 38 0.72 -9.48 11.23
CA ALA A 38 -0.09 -8.68 10.31
C ALA A 38 0.61 -8.47 8.97
N ARG A 39 1.94 -8.25 8.94
CA ARG A 39 2.74 -8.16 7.71
C ARG A 39 2.69 -9.46 6.91
N GLN A 40 2.84 -10.61 7.57
CA GLN A 40 2.70 -11.93 6.92
C GLN A 40 1.30 -12.11 6.30
N LYS A 41 0.24 -11.71 7.01
CA LYS A 41 -1.13 -11.77 6.48
C LYS A 41 -1.34 -10.85 5.27
N ILE A 42 -0.74 -9.66 5.28
CA ILE A 42 -0.79 -8.74 4.13
C ILE A 42 -0.10 -9.35 2.90
N LEU A 43 1.05 -10.01 3.09
CA LEU A 43 1.75 -10.68 1.99
C LEU A 43 0.94 -11.88 1.46
N ALA A 44 0.41 -12.72 2.35
CA ALA A 44 -0.45 -13.83 1.94
C ALA A 44 -1.71 -13.35 1.18
N LEU A 45 -2.33 -12.25 1.62
CA LEU A 45 -3.44 -11.64 0.90
C LEU A 45 -3.02 -11.09 -0.46
N GLN A 46 -1.83 -10.50 -0.58
CA GLN A 46 -1.28 -10.05 -1.87
C GLN A 46 -1.20 -11.21 -2.86
N ASP A 47 -0.70 -12.38 -2.41
CA ASP A 47 -0.57 -13.56 -3.25
C ASP A 47 -1.93 -14.10 -3.71
N GLU A 48 -2.95 -14.05 -2.86
CA GLU A 48 -4.32 -14.44 -3.23
C GLU A 48 -4.96 -13.43 -4.20
N VAL A 49 -4.79 -12.13 -3.96
CA VAL A 49 -5.29 -11.06 -4.85
C VAL A 49 -4.63 -11.14 -6.22
N ALA A 50 -3.34 -11.51 -6.29
CA ALA A 50 -2.60 -11.65 -7.55
C ALA A 50 -3.14 -12.78 -8.46
N LYS A 51 -3.88 -13.76 -7.91
CA LYS A 51 -4.52 -14.84 -8.67
C LYS A 51 -5.86 -14.42 -9.30
N LEU A 52 -6.42 -13.29 -8.89
CA LEU A 52 -7.71 -12.81 -9.36
C LEU A 52 -7.55 -11.93 -10.61
N PRO A 53 -8.61 -11.75 -11.42
CA PRO A 53 -8.56 -10.85 -12.57
C PRO A 53 -8.12 -9.43 -12.13
N PRO A 54 -7.07 -8.88 -12.74
CA PRO A 54 -6.58 -7.56 -12.37
C PRO A 54 -7.55 -6.45 -12.77
N VAL A 55 -7.59 -5.39 -11.96
CA VAL A 55 -8.16 -4.10 -12.33
C VAL A 55 -7.01 -3.18 -12.69
N GLU A 56 -7.05 -2.59 -13.87
CA GLU A 56 -6.06 -1.61 -14.28
C GLU A 56 -6.25 -0.32 -13.49
N ILE A 57 -5.20 0.09 -12.78
CA ILE A 57 -5.14 1.38 -12.09
C ILE A 57 -3.96 2.15 -12.66
N VAL A 58 -4.27 3.14 -13.51
CA VAL A 58 -3.26 4.02 -14.13
C VAL A 58 -2.96 5.17 -13.17
N PRO A 59 -1.73 5.25 -12.61
CA PRO A 59 -1.36 6.35 -11.73
C PRO A 59 -1.14 7.64 -12.52
N GLN A 60 -1.52 8.77 -11.94
CA GLN A 60 -1.13 10.10 -12.38
C GLN A 60 0.07 10.56 -11.55
N HIS A 61 1.06 11.12 -12.22
CA HIS A 61 2.31 11.55 -11.62
C HIS A 61 2.41 13.08 -11.68
N HIS A 62 2.60 13.70 -10.51
CA HIS A 62 2.71 15.14 -10.36
C HIS A 62 4.07 15.47 -9.76
N PHE A 63 4.81 16.37 -10.42
CA PHE A 63 6.14 16.78 -9.98
C PHE A 63 6.13 18.27 -9.65
N SER A 64 6.74 18.61 -8.52
CA SER A 64 7.05 19.98 -8.12
C SER A 64 8.42 19.98 -7.47
N LYS A 65 9.06 21.14 -7.36
CA LYS A 65 10.39 21.24 -6.74
C LYS A 65 10.36 20.64 -5.32
N GLY A 66 11.17 19.63 -5.08
CA GLY A 66 11.27 18.92 -3.80
C GLY A 66 10.11 17.98 -3.50
N LEU A 67 9.14 17.79 -4.41
CA LEU A 67 7.95 16.98 -4.17
C LEU A 67 7.56 16.14 -5.38
N TYR A 68 7.22 14.90 -5.11
CA TYR A 68 6.56 14.01 -6.04
C TYR A 68 5.23 13.54 -5.44
N ALA A 69 4.13 13.71 -6.18
CA ALA A 69 2.83 13.18 -5.79
C ALA A 69 2.35 12.15 -6.82
N ARG A 70 1.86 11.03 -6.32
CA ARG A 70 1.26 9.98 -7.12
C ARG A 70 -0.20 9.79 -6.74
N GLU A 71 -1.08 10.11 -7.67
CA GLU A 71 -2.52 9.98 -7.53
C GLU A 71 -3.03 8.74 -8.26
N ILE A 72 -3.98 8.04 -7.66
CA ILE A 72 -4.68 6.91 -8.25
C ILE A 72 -6.18 7.05 -8.06
N PHE A 73 -6.92 6.66 -9.10
CA PHE A 73 -8.35 6.39 -9.01
C PHE A 73 -8.58 4.91 -8.75
N ILE A 74 -9.35 4.59 -7.73
CA ILE A 74 -9.67 3.23 -7.30
C ILE A 74 -11.19 3.06 -7.44
N PRO A 75 -11.68 2.27 -8.41
CA PRO A 75 -13.11 2.04 -8.58
C PRO A 75 -13.73 1.38 -7.34
N LYS A 76 -14.99 1.68 -7.08
CA LYS A 76 -15.79 1.02 -6.05
C LYS A 76 -15.69 -0.50 -6.13
N GLY A 77 -15.58 -1.16 -4.97
CA GLY A 77 -15.48 -2.62 -4.86
C GLY A 77 -14.08 -3.18 -5.16
N THR A 78 -13.08 -2.32 -5.38
CA THR A 78 -11.71 -2.75 -5.68
C THR A 78 -10.89 -2.92 -4.41
N ILE A 79 -10.18 -4.04 -4.31
CA ILE A 79 -9.05 -4.20 -3.39
C ILE A 79 -7.78 -3.75 -4.11
N VAL A 80 -6.99 -2.93 -3.43
CA VAL A 80 -5.66 -2.51 -3.88
C VAL A 80 -4.62 -2.85 -2.84
N VAL A 81 -3.54 -3.54 -3.24
CA VAL A 81 -2.40 -3.82 -2.38
C VAL A 81 -1.27 -2.86 -2.77
N GLY A 82 -0.92 -1.97 -1.85
CA GLY A 82 0.15 -1.00 -2.04
C GLY A 82 1.54 -1.62 -1.97
N LYS A 83 2.54 -0.93 -2.50
CA LYS A 83 3.96 -1.24 -2.29
C LYS A 83 4.40 -0.77 -0.89
N ILE A 84 5.54 -1.27 -0.41
CA ILE A 84 6.17 -0.83 0.84
C ILE A 84 6.99 0.41 0.52
N HIS A 85 6.72 1.51 1.21
CA HIS A 85 7.48 2.75 1.05
C HIS A 85 8.63 2.80 2.04
N LYS A 86 9.86 3.06 1.56
CA LYS A 86 11.06 3.15 2.41
C LYS A 86 10.99 4.29 3.41
N TYR A 87 10.37 5.38 3.01
CA TYR A 87 10.32 6.64 3.79
C TYR A 87 8.89 6.96 4.21
N GLU A 88 8.79 7.89 5.15
CA GLU A 88 7.54 8.52 5.53
C GLU A 88 6.87 9.16 4.30
N SER A 89 5.56 9.10 4.23
CA SER A 89 4.79 9.68 3.13
C SER A 89 3.50 10.33 3.61
N LEU A 90 3.16 11.46 3.01
CA LEU A 90 1.87 12.10 3.22
C LEU A 90 0.84 11.46 2.28
N ASN A 91 -0.31 11.09 2.81
CA ASN A 91 -1.37 10.49 2.02
C ASN A 91 -2.66 11.30 2.15
N ILE A 92 -3.30 11.54 1.03
CA ILE A 92 -4.50 12.38 0.92
C ILE A 92 -5.59 11.54 0.24
N LEU A 93 -6.71 11.38 0.91
CA LEU A 93 -7.96 10.87 0.35
C LEU A 93 -8.81 12.10 0.01
N SER A 94 -8.87 12.45 -1.25
CA SER A 94 -9.63 13.63 -1.74
C SER A 94 -11.06 13.30 -2.10
N GLN A 95 -11.36 12.03 -2.45
CA GLN A 95 -12.68 11.53 -2.78
C GLN A 95 -12.87 10.10 -2.27
N GLY A 96 -14.11 9.74 -1.91
CA GLY A 96 -14.56 8.38 -1.66
C GLY A 96 -14.54 7.93 -0.20
N ASP A 97 -14.70 6.63 -0.03
CA ASP A 97 -14.78 5.90 1.24
C ASP A 97 -13.98 4.61 1.10
N ILE A 98 -12.99 4.41 1.94
CA ILE A 98 -12.05 3.29 1.84
C ILE A 98 -11.75 2.71 3.23
N THR A 99 -11.71 1.38 3.32
CA THR A 99 -11.10 0.71 4.47
C THR A 99 -9.62 0.49 4.15
N ILE A 100 -8.76 1.00 5.01
CA ILE A 100 -7.30 0.83 4.94
C ILE A 100 -6.90 -0.18 5.99
N PHE A 101 -6.04 -1.10 5.59
CA PHE A 101 -5.45 -2.10 6.45
C PHE A 101 -3.92 -2.02 6.39
N THR A 102 -3.28 -2.03 7.56
CA THR A 102 -1.82 -2.02 7.73
C THR A 102 -1.44 -2.94 8.89
N GLU A 103 -0.14 -3.07 9.17
CA GLU A 103 0.36 -3.74 10.38
C GLU A 103 -0.11 -3.10 11.70
N PHE A 104 -0.67 -1.89 11.63
CA PHE A 104 -1.22 -1.17 12.79
C PHE A 104 -2.74 -1.38 12.96
N GLY A 105 -3.35 -2.20 12.11
CA GLY A 105 -4.78 -2.51 12.14
C GLY A 105 -5.57 -1.95 10.97
N ALA A 106 -6.90 -2.12 11.05
CA ALA A 106 -7.84 -1.65 10.03
C ALA A 106 -8.50 -0.34 10.44
N ARG A 107 -8.69 0.55 9.46
CA ARG A 107 -9.42 1.80 9.64
C ARG A 107 -10.23 2.14 8.39
N ARG A 108 -11.52 2.39 8.53
CA ARG A 108 -12.36 2.97 7.49
C ARG A 108 -12.33 4.49 7.58
N VAL A 109 -12.06 5.15 6.46
CA VAL A 109 -11.96 6.60 6.36
C VAL A 109 -12.75 7.11 5.15
N ARG A 110 -13.29 8.31 5.28
CA ARG A 110 -14.00 9.04 4.21
C ARG A 110 -13.28 10.33 3.88
N ALA A 111 -13.37 10.71 2.63
CA ALA A 111 -12.86 12.00 2.16
C ALA A 111 -13.66 13.19 2.76
N PRO A 112 -12.99 14.33 3.05
CA PRO A 112 -11.54 14.52 2.94
C PRO A 112 -10.80 13.91 4.14
N TYR A 113 -9.67 13.23 3.91
CA TYR A 113 -8.85 12.65 4.96
C TYR A 113 -7.37 12.72 4.59
N THR A 114 -6.53 13.12 5.54
CA THR A 114 -5.08 13.19 5.35
C THR A 114 -4.36 12.48 6.47
N VAL A 115 -3.34 11.71 6.14
CA VAL A 115 -2.56 10.94 7.11
C VAL A 115 -1.10 10.84 6.69
N VAL A 116 -0.21 10.93 7.67
CA VAL A 116 1.21 10.58 7.50
C VAL A 116 1.38 9.09 7.78
N SER A 117 2.06 8.41 6.89
CA SER A 117 2.40 7.00 7.04
C SER A 117 3.84 6.82 7.41
N PRO A 118 4.12 6.05 8.47
CA PRO A 118 5.50 5.73 8.85
C PRO A 118 6.26 5.00 7.71
N PRO A 119 7.61 5.04 7.75
CA PRO A 119 8.43 4.21 6.89
C PRO A 119 8.06 2.73 6.97
N LEU A 120 8.29 2.00 5.89
CA LEU A 120 8.05 0.57 5.76
C LEU A 120 6.59 0.13 5.94
N THR A 121 5.63 1.07 5.87
CA THR A 121 4.21 0.74 5.90
C THR A 121 3.73 0.17 4.56
N LYS A 122 3.08 -0.98 4.61
CA LYS A 122 2.35 -1.57 3.47
C LYS A 122 0.85 -1.49 3.74
N ARG A 123 0.08 -1.11 2.71
CA ARG A 123 -1.37 -0.97 2.84
C ARG A 123 -2.12 -1.92 1.93
N VAL A 124 -3.22 -2.42 2.45
CA VAL A 124 -4.32 -2.95 1.65
C VAL A 124 -5.48 -1.98 1.78
N GLY A 125 -6.06 -1.55 0.65
CA GLY A 125 -7.23 -0.69 0.60
C GLY A 125 -8.41 -1.44 0.00
N TYR A 126 -9.61 -1.28 0.56
CA TYR A 126 -10.86 -1.66 -0.07
C TYR A 126 -11.75 -0.44 -0.25
N ALA A 127 -12.04 -0.11 -1.50
CA ALA A 127 -12.84 1.06 -1.86
C ALA A 127 -14.34 0.74 -1.75
N HIS A 128 -15.04 1.36 -0.81
CA HIS A 128 -16.51 1.27 -0.67
C HIS A 128 -17.24 2.16 -1.68
N GLU A 129 -16.58 3.20 -2.15
CA GLU A 129 -17.02 4.13 -3.19
C GLU A 129 -15.84 4.41 -4.13
N ASP A 130 -16.11 5.03 -5.28
CA ASP A 130 -15.05 5.50 -6.17
C ASP A 130 -14.14 6.44 -5.42
N THR A 131 -12.85 6.13 -5.38
CA THR A 131 -11.89 6.69 -4.43
C THR A 131 -10.71 7.31 -5.17
N VAL A 132 -10.32 8.52 -4.78
CA VAL A 132 -9.08 9.18 -5.22
C VAL A 132 -8.10 9.23 -4.06
N TRP A 133 -6.95 8.61 -4.25
CA TRP A 133 -5.88 8.54 -3.26
C TRP A 133 -4.58 9.07 -3.81
N THR A 134 -4.00 10.06 -3.13
CA THR A 134 -2.73 10.68 -3.49
C THR A 134 -1.67 10.39 -2.42
N THR A 135 -0.50 9.90 -2.82
CA THR A 135 0.67 9.72 -1.95
C THR A 135 1.74 10.71 -2.36
N VAL A 136 2.24 11.50 -1.41
CA VAL A 136 3.23 12.56 -1.61
C VAL A 136 4.54 12.19 -0.93
N HIS A 137 5.64 12.35 -1.66
CA HIS A 137 7.00 12.11 -1.21
C HIS A 137 7.87 13.35 -1.40
N ALA A 138 8.81 13.56 -0.49
CA ALA A 138 9.84 14.58 -0.62
C ALA A 138 10.99 14.00 -1.46
N THR A 139 11.16 14.49 -2.68
CA THR A 139 12.25 14.14 -3.60
C THR A 139 12.31 15.15 -4.75
N ASP A 140 13.48 15.33 -5.31
CA ASP A 140 13.70 16.10 -6.54
C ASP A 140 13.82 15.19 -7.78
N GLU A 141 13.77 13.86 -7.61
CA GLU A 141 13.84 12.91 -8.72
C GLU A 141 12.54 12.96 -9.55
N THR A 142 12.66 12.90 -10.85
CA THR A 142 11.54 12.93 -11.80
C THR A 142 11.48 11.72 -12.72
N ASP A 143 12.53 10.92 -12.76
CA ASP A 143 12.55 9.66 -13.48
C ASP A 143 11.82 8.57 -12.68
N LEU A 144 10.82 7.95 -13.30
CA LEU A 144 9.95 7.00 -12.60
C LEU A 144 10.67 5.71 -12.16
N GLU A 145 11.68 5.26 -12.90
CA GLU A 145 12.45 4.06 -12.54
C GLU A 145 13.33 4.34 -11.32
N LYS A 146 13.99 5.49 -11.32
CA LYS A 146 14.80 5.94 -10.17
C LYS A 146 13.94 6.20 -8.95
N LEU A 147 12.76 6.83 -9.13
CA LEU A 147 11.79 7.02 -8.04
C LEU A 147 11.35 5.69 -7.42
N GLU A 148 11.09 4.67 -8.23
CA GLU A 148 10.76 3.36 -7.70
C GLU A 148 11.91 2.77 -6.89
N ALA A 149 13.13 2.82 -7.41
CA ALA A 149 14.31 2.33 -6.72
C ALA A 149 14.59 3.13 -5.41
N GLU A 150 14.36 4.44 -5.43
CA GLU A 150 14.54 5.31 -4.26
C GLU A 150 13.47 5.07 -3.19
N LEU A 151 12.19 5.04 -3.58
CA LEU A 151 11.07 5.12 -2.64
C LEU A 151 10.50 3.77 -2.21
N ILE A 152 10.72 2.70 -2.98
CA ILE A 152 10.05 1.41 -2.76
C ILE A 152 11.02 0.37 -2.20
N CYS A 153 10.55 -0.34 -1.17
CA CYS A 153 11.19 -1.53 -0.65
C CYS A 153 10.47 -2.77 -1.23
N PRO A 154 11.18 -3.75 -1.80
CA PRO A 154 10.53 -4.93 -2.41
C PRO A 154 9.83 -5.82 -1.39
N THR A 155 10.36 -5.92 -0.17
CA THR A 155 9.77 -6.70 0.92
C THR A 155 10.04 -6.04 2.27
N PHE A 156 9.43 -6.56 3.35
CA PHE A 156 9.72 -6.11 4.70
C PHE A 156 11.08 -6.63 5.16
N PRO A 157 12.00 -5.76 5.61
CA PRO A 157 13.35 -6.17 6.00
C PRO A 157 13.39 -7.21 7.15
N ASP A 158 12.43 -7.13 8.07
CA ASP A 158 12.31 -8.03 9.21
C ASP A 158 11.68 -9.42 8.87
N LEU A 159 11.27 -9.62 7.62
CA LEU A 159 10.82 -10.91 7.09
C LEU A 159 11.87 -11.57 6.19
N LEU A 160 13.00 -10.93 5.96
CA LEU A 160 14.08 -11.49 5.17
C LEU A 160 14.94 -12.44 6.01
N THR A 161 15.35 -13.52 5.40
CA THR A 161 16.41 -14.38 5.93
C THR A 161 17.79 -13.73 5.78
N ASP A 162 18.78 -14.18 6.56
CA ASP A 162 20.15 -13.66 6.46
C ASP A 162 20.73 -13.81 5.05
N ASP A 163 20.40 -14.90 4.34
CA ASP A 163 20.83 -15.16 2.96
C ASP A 163 20.20 -14.17 1.98
N GLU A 164 18.92 -13.82 2.14
CA GLU A 164 18.24 -12.82 1.33
C GLU A 164 18.77 -11.41 1.59
N ILE A 165 19.10 -11.09 2.85
CA ILE A 165 19.74 -9.82 3.22
C ILE A 165 21.13 -9.72 2.56
N LEU A 166 21.89 -10.82 2.54
CA LEU A 166 23.21 -10.86 1.91
C LEU A 166 23.12 -10.69 0.40
N ALA A 167 22.14 -11.31 -0.25
CA ALA A 167 21.89 -11.17 -1.69
C ALA A 167 21.53 -9.73 -2.09
N LEU A 168 20.76 -9.01 -1.25
CA LEU A 168 20.42 -7.61 -1.48
C LEU A 168 21.61 -6.66 -1.31
N LYS A 169 22.62 -7.04 -0.50
CA LYS A 169 23.84 -6.23 -0.27
C LYS A 169 24.95 -6.51 -1.29
N GLY A 170 24.89 -7.62 -2.01
CA GLY A 170 25.91 -8.05 -2.97
C GLY A 170 25.64 -7.68 -4.43
N GLY A 171 24.64 -6.87 -4.70
CA GLY A 171 24.21 -6.44 -6.03
C GLY A 171 24.67 -5.01 -6.42
N ASP A 172 25.91 -4.66 -6.11
CA ASP A 172 26.60 -3.46 -6.63
C ASP A 172 27.46 -3.81 -7.84
#